data_07447fb9b192150ad52da72048ce215f
#
_entry.id   07447fb9b192150ad52da72048ce215f
#
_cell.length_a   1.000
_cell.length_b   1.000
_cell.length_c   1.000
_cell.angle_alpha   90.00
_cell.angle_beta   90.00
_cell.angle_gamma   90.00
#
_symmetry.space_group_name_H-M   'P 1'
#
loop_
_entity.id
_entity.type
_entity.pdbx_description
1 polymer ?
#
loop_
_entity_poly.entity_id
_entity_poly.type
_entity_poly.pdbx_seq_one_letter_code
_entity_poly.pdbx_strand_id
1 'polypeptide(L)'
;MKIYKFLVYLLVAIAMVLPLSSGCINNSPLEQAVICKAVSKAGEPLQVTDNLTPDIGTIYCSVKLAAPSANSKLKAEWYILKSEEAGLSDYLMNTKTIGADAPYVVFSFVRPDELLPRGDYQVKLYLDDKFVQSVPFYVQGQAAASAATLSDATMCAGIDQLTGKPLTSTTIFPSDASSIYCSAKVSGAQFSDQVKVRWTYLSGELTGVKDRKIAESAVKVEGREYISFSFGPKAGQLFPRGDYSLGLYVDDRELVNLPFTVVAPADIQGPYVSEMAIFTYKDKEKKEVNATGAFPVDTSEINFTARIYNAPTNTEMNIQWIIASSDEAGVDNYLMKENKYTITGTDELTVILTRGKDNFPKGNYVVKLLLDAQEKAAVPFRVQ
;
A
#
# COMPACT_ATOMS: atom_id res chain seq x y z
N MET A 1 -32.27 17.88 -82.96
CA MET A 1 -32.11 17.00 -81.79
C MET A 1 -30.70 17.18 -81.23
N LYS A 2 -30.54 18.16 -80.37
CA LYS A 2 -29.40 18.38 -79.48
C LYS A 2 -29.80 19.46 -78.48
N ILE A 3 -29.89 19.08 -77.24
CA ILE A 3 -30.28 19.91 -76.11
C ILE A 3 -29.07 20.66 -75.63
N TYR A 4 -29.07 21.98 -75.65
CA TYR A 4 -28.03 22.82 -75.03
C TYR A 4 -28.53 23.28 -73.66
N LYS A 5 -27.78 22.94 -72.63
CA LYS A 5 -27.96 23.40 -71.27
C LYS A 5 -27.41 24.84 -71.18
N PHE A 6 -28.25 25.81 -70.86
CA PHE A 6 -27.85 27.13 -70.44
C PHE A 6 -27.60 27.15 -68.93
N LEU A 7 -26.36 27.50 -68.55
CA LEU A 7 -25.92 27.70 -67.19
C LEU A 7 -26.13 29.18 -66.88
N VAL A 8 -27.11 29.51 -66.03
CA VAL A 8 -27.29 30.88 -65.55
C VAL A 8 -26.50 31.01 -64.22
N TYR A 9 -25.47 31.87 -64.25
CA TYR A 9 -24.76 32.29 -63.05
C TYR A 9 -25.59 33.38 -62.35
N LEU A 10 -26.12 33.05 -61.17
CA LEU A 10 -26.74 34.05 -60.27
C LEU A 10 -25.65 34.54 -59.29
N LEU A 11 -25.15 35.79 -59.52
CA LEU A 11 -24.30 36.48 -58.58
C LEU A 11 -25.19 37.04 -57.42
N VAL A 12 -25.16 36.34 -56.29
CA VAL A 12 -25.75 36.87 -55.04
C VAL A 12 -24.64 37.66 -54.32
N ALA A 13 -24.74 38.98 -54.31
CA ALA A 13 -23.93 39.84 -53.47
C ALA A 13 -24.42 39.70 -52.02
N ILE A 14 -23.68 38.96 -51.21
CA ILE A 14 -23.91 38.90 -49.74
C ILE A 14 -23.28 40.18 -49.16
N ALA A 15 -24.11 41.13 -48.79
CA ALA A 15 -23.71 42.24 -47.92
C ALA A 15 -23.41 41.65 -46.53
N MET A 16 -22.11 41.58 -46.15
CA MET A 16 -21.71 41.31 -44.79
C MET A 16 -22.14 42.46 -43.87
N VAL A 17 -23.28 42.32 -43.24
CA VAL A 17 -23.61 43.06 -42.04
C VAL A 17 -22.81 42.42 -40.90
N LEU A 18 -21.69 43.06 -40.56
CA LEU A 18 -20.97 42.76 -39.32
C LEU A 18 -21.87 43.17 -38.16
N PRO A 19 -22.34 42.26 -37.30
CA PRO A 19 -22.90 42.67 -36.04
C PRO A 19 -21.75 43.26 -35.22
N LEU A 20 -21.83 44.55 -34.90
CA LEU A 20 -21.13 45.16 -33.77
C LEU A 20 -21.61 44.41 -32.52
N SER A 21 -20.98 43.26 -32.21
CA SER A 21 -21.12 42.67 -30.92
C SER A 21 -20.46 43.61 -29.93
N SER A 22 -21.30 44.39 -29.23
CA SER A 22 -20.93 45.03 -27.97
C SER A 22 -20.37 43.91 -27.09
N GLY A 23 -19.05 43.79 -27.03
CA GLY A 23 -18.37 42.87 -26.16
C GLY A 23 -18.77 43.21 -24.73
N CYS A 24 -19.67 42.44 -24.14
CA CYS A 24 -19.70 42.31 -22.71
C CYS A 24 -18.30 41.75 -22.34
N ILE A 25 -17.45 42.63 -21.80
CA ILE A 25 -16.23 42.21 -21.11
C ILE A 25 -16.75 41.39 -19.96
N ASN A 26 -16.80 40.08 -20.13
CA ASN A 26 -16.98 39.14 -19.04
C ASN A 26 -15.74 39.25 -18.16
N ASN A 27 -15.81 40.16 -17.17
CA ASN A 27 -14.81 40.22 -16.09
C ASN A 27 -14.98 39.01 -15.18
N SER A 28 -14.74 37.80 -15.71
CA SER A 28 -14.65 36.63 -14.88
C SER A 28 -13.45 36.79 -13.94
N PRO A 29 -13.59 36.62 -12.64
CA PRO A 29 -12.46 36.66 -11.72
C PRO A 29 -11.45 35.51 -11.96
N LEU A 30 -11.85 34.53 -12.76
CA LEU A 30 -10.99 33.41 -13.17
C LEU A 30 -10.67 33.54 -14.67
N GLU A 31 -9.37 33.56 -15.01
CA GLU A 31 -8.92 33.54 -16.40
C GLU A 31 -9.08 32.14 -17.01
N GLN A 32 -8.82 31.12 -16.21
CA GLN A 32 -8.86 29.70 -16.63
C GLN A 32 -9.19 28.80 -15.43
N ALA A 33 -9.97 27.78 -15.65
CA ALA A 33 -10.12 26.67 -14.72
C ALA A 33 -10.25 25.37 -15.53
N VAL A 34 -9.35 24.42 -15.29
CA VAL A 34 -9.28 23.18 -16.05
C VAL A 34 -8.97 21.97 -15.15
N ILE A 35 -9.44 20.83 -15.60
CA ILE A 35 -9.05 19.52 -15.03
C ILE A 35 -7.75 19.06 -15.71
N CYS A 36 -6.85 18.50 -14.93
CA CYS A 36 -5.58 17.97 -15.43
C CYS A 36 -5.07 16.80 -14.58
N LYS A 37 -4.16 16.01 -15.16
CA LYS A 37 -3.54 14.85 -14.48
C LYS A 37 -2.31 15.23 -13.67
N ALA A 38 -1.73 16.40 -13.91
CA ALA A 38 -0.55 16.90 -13.20
C ALA A 38 -0.52 18.43 -13.21
N VAL A 39 0.26 19.01 -12.31
CA VAL A 39 0.52 20.44 -12.23
C VAL A 39 2.02 20.70 -12.06
N SER A 40 2.49 21.87 -12.54
CA SER A 40 3.85 22.35 -12.28
C SER A 40 4.01 22.80 -10.82
N LYS A 41 5.26 23.09 -10.40
CA LYS A 41 5.53 23.68 -9.08
C LYS A 41 4.83 25.04 -8.85
N ALA A 42 4.53 25.77 -9.94
CA ALA A 42 3.81 27.04 -9.90
C ALA A 42 2.28 26.87 -9.93
N GLY A 43 1.78 25.63 -10.01
CA GLY A 43 0.35 25.32 -10.09
C GLY A 43 -0.22 25.33 -11.52
N GLU A 44 0.61 25.55 -12.55
CA GLU A 44 0.18 25.52 -13.94
C GLU A 44 -0.29 24.12 -14.35
N PRO A 45 -1.40 24.00 -15.10
CA PRO A 45 -1.93 22.69 -15.46
C PRO A 45 -1.03 21.98 -16.47
N LEU A 46 -0.76 20.71 -16.23
CA LEU A 46 -0.08 19.80 -17.14
C LEU A 46 -1.02 18.64 -17.49
N GLN A 47 -0.95 18.15 -18.74
CA GLN A 47 -1.82 17.07 -19.20
C GLN A 47 -3.32 17.39 -18.98
N VAL A 48 -3.75 18.56 -19.48
CA VAL A 48 -5.14 18.99 -19.43
C VAL A 48 -6.04 17.99 -20.16
N THR A 49 -7.13 17.59 -19.51
CA THR A 49 -8.11 16.66 -20.05
C THR A 49 -9.41 16.76 -19.24
N ASP A 50 -10.52 16.61 -19.92
CA ASP A 50 -11.85 16.45 -19.32
C ASP A 50 -12.29 14.97 -19.27
N ASN A 51 -11.44 14.05 -19.73
CA ASN A 51 -11.74 12.63 -19.81
C ASN A 51 -10.68 11.83 -19.03
N LEU A 52 -11.11 11.14 -18.00
CA LEU A 52 -10.29 10.40 -17.06
C LEU A 52 -10.68 8.92 -17.04
N THR A 53 -9.79 8.05 -16.57
CA THR A 53 -10.08 6.63 -16.35
C THR A 53 -10.44 6.37 -14.88
N PRO A 54 -11.23 5.32 -14.57
CA PRO A 54 -11.63 4.99 -13.20
C PRO A 54 -10.47 4.80 -12.22
N ASP A 55 -9.30 4.41 -12.70
CA ASP A 55 -8.08 4.14 -11.92
C ASP A 55 -7.18 5.36 -11.68
N ILE A 56 -7.58 6.56 -12.14
CA ILE A 56 -6.79 7.78 -11.90
C ILE A 56 -6.53 7.99 -10.41
N GLY A 57 -5.25 8.09 -10.02
CA GLY A 57 -4.86 8.23 -8.61
C GLY A 57 -5.19 9.59 -8.01
N THR A 58 -4.89 10.66 -8.74
CA THR A 58 -5.16 12.06 -8.32
C THR A 58 -5.65 12.89 -9.50
N ILE A 59 -6.69 13.64 -9.27
CA ILE A 59 -7.24 14.60 -10.21
C ILE A 59 -6.93 16.00 -9.70
N TYR A 60 -6.49 16.88 -10.59
CA TYR A 60 -6.24 18.28 -10.26
C TYR A 60 -7.24 19.19 -10.98
N CYS A 61 -7.73 20.18 -10.25
CA CYS A 61 -8.39 21.35 -10.84
C CYS A 61 -7.44 22.54 -10.65
N SER A 62 -6.82 22.99 -11.72
CA SER A 62 -5.95 24.17 -11.73
C SER A 62 -6.75 25.39 -12.17
N VAL A 63 -6.70 26.41 -11.34
CA VAL A 63 -7.45 27.66 -11.54
C VAL A 63 -6.48 28.82 -11.64
N LYS A 64 -6.47 29.53 -12.77
CA LYS A 64 -5.74 30.78 -12.97
C LYS A 64 -6.61 31.95 -12.59
N LEU A 65 -6.15 32.79 -11.68
CA LEU A 65 -6.86 33.99 -11.22
C LEU A 65 -6.52 35.18 -12.08
N ALA A 66 -7.54 35.99 -12.43
CA ALA A 66 -7.36 37.26 -13.13
C ALA A 66 -6.67 38.33 -12.25
N ALA A 67 -6.99 38.32 -10.96
CA ALA A 67 -6.40 39.20 -9.95
C ALA A 67 -6.23 38.43 -8.62
N PRO A 68 -5.05 37.87 -8.29
CA PRO A 68 -4.79 37.26 -7.00
C PRO A 68 -4.98 38.26 -5.84
N SER A 69 -5.57 37.81 -4.73
CA SER A 69 -5.80 38.64 -3.56
C SER A 69 -5.65 37.83 -2.27
N ALA A 70 -4.82 38.34 -1.36
CA ALA A 70 -4.61 37.73 -0.06
C ALA A 70 -5.85 37.69 0.86
N ASN A 71 -6.85 38.54 0.57
CA ASN A 71 -8.07 38.62 1.35
C ASN A 71 -9.20 37.75 0.78
N SER A 72 -9.01 37.16 -0.40
CA SER A 72 -10.01 36.33 -1.06
C SER A 72 -9.75 34.85 -0.85
N LYS A 73 -10.83 34.07 -0.86
CA LYS A 73 -10.80 32.61 -0.74
C LYS A 73 -11.48 31.96 -1.94
N LEU A 74 -10.82 31.00 -2.52
CA LEU A 74 -11.37 30.12 -3.54
C LEU A 74 -11.81 28.81 -2.92
N LYS A 75 -13.06 28.39 -3.16
CA LYS A 75 -13.64 27.13 -2.73
C LYS A 75 -13.95 26.26 -3.94
N ALA A 76 -13.60 24.98 -3.86
CA ALA A 76 -13.96 23.97 -4.84
C ALA A 76 -14.82 22.89 -4.20
N GLU A 77 -15.92 22.53 -4.86
CA GLU A 77 -16.81 21.43 -4.50
C GLU A 77 -16.82 20.42 -5.65
N TRP A 78 -16.46 19.17 -5.34
CA TRP A 78 -16.39 18.07 -6.29
C TRP A 78 -17.66 17.26 -6.25
N TYR A 79 -18.31 17.06 -7.40
CA TYR A 79 -19.58 16.34 -7.50
C TYR A 79 -19.50 15.20 -8.51
N ILE A 80 -20.20 14.09 -8.21
CA ILE A 80 -20.69 13.15 -9.20
C ILE A 80 -22.07 13.66 -9.62
N LEU A 81 -22.22 14.05 -10.88
CA LEU A 81 -23.51 14.48 -11.41
C LEU A 81 -24.42 13.29 -11.70
N LYS A 82 -23.82 12.24 -12.28
CA LYS A 82 -24.50 11.00 -12.60
C LYS A 82 -23.48 9.87 -12.73
N SER A 83 -23.63 8.80 -11.98
CA SER A 83 -22.82 7.60 -12.14
C SER A 83 -23.56 6.59 -13.03
N GLU A 84 -22.78 5.82 -13.81
CA GLU A 84 -23.32 4.73 -14.64
C GLU A 84 -23.64 3.49 -13.81
N GLU A 85 -22.85 3.22 -12.78
CA GLU A 85 -22.84 1.94 -12.05
C GLU A 85 -23.32 2.07 -10.61
N ALA A 86 -23.04 3.17 -9.93
CA ALA A 86 -23.25 3.31 -8.49
C ALA A 86 -24.62 3.90 -8.12
N GLY A 87 -25.45 4.26 -9.08
CA GLY A 87 -26.76 4.88 -8.82
C GLY A 87 -26.68 6.25 -8.13
N LEU A 88 -25.51 6.91 -8.13
CA LEU A 88 -25.28 8.21 -7.53
C LEU A 88 -25.70 9.32 -8.48
N SER A 89 -26.36 10.34 -7.95
CA SER A 89 -26.74 11.55 -8.68
C SER A 89 -26.59 12.76 -7.77
N ASP A 90 -25.99 13.85 -8.30
CA ASP A 90 -25.72 15.10 -7.58
C ASP A 90 -25.03 14.89 -6.21
N TYR A 91 -24.13 13.92 -6.14
CA TYR A 91 -23.44 13.54 -4.92
C TYR A 91 -22.19 14.38 -4.69
N LEU A 92 -22.13 15.11 -3.56
CA LEU A 92 -20.95 15.88 -3.14
C LEU A 92 -19.88 14.94 -2.59
N MET A 93 -18.74 14.85 -3.27
CA MET A 93 -17.62 14.00 -2.91
C MET A 93 -16.64 14.66 -1.95
N ASN A 94 -16.34 15.96 -2.19
CA ASN A 94 -15.33 16.71 -1.43
C ASN A 94 -15.56 18.20 -1.54
N THR A 95 -15.15 18.93 -0.51
CA THR A 95 -15.10 20.39 -0.49
C THR A 95 -13.77 20.86 0.08
N LYS A 96 -13.13 21.82 -0.59
CA LYS A 96 -11.89 22.42 -0.10
C LYS A 96 -11.87 23.93 -0.38
N THR A 97 -11.39 24.71 0.61
CA THR A 97 -11.18 26.15 0.50
C THR A 97 -9.71 26.48 0.67
N ILE A 98 -9.16 27.33 -0.21
CA ILE A 98 -7.75 27.74 -0.23
C ILE A 98 -7.72 29.26 -0.42
N GLY A 99 -6.67 29.94 0.07
CA GLY A 99 -6.42 31.36 -0.22
C GLY A 99 -6.27 31.61 -1.73
N ALA A 100 -6.69 32.75 -2.19
CA ALA A 100 -6.63 33.18 -3.60
C ALA A 100 -5.50 34.21 -3.84
N ASP A 101 -4.36 34.02 -3.18
CA ASP A 101 -3.20 34.92 -3.14
C ASP A 101 -2.14 34.64 -4.22
N ALA A 102 -2.24 33.49 -4.91
CA ALA A 102 -1.31 33.10 -5.97
C ALA A 102 -1.98 33.19 -7.37
N PRO A 103 -1.19 33.38 -8.44
CA PRO A 103 -1.73 33.37 -9.82
C PRO A 103 -2.45 32.07 -10.19
N TYR A 104 -1.96 30.93 -9.66
CA TYR A 104 -2.61 29.64 -9.80
C TYR A 104 -3.00 29.08 -8.43
N VAL A 105 -4.24 28.64 -8.31
CA VAL A 105 -4.75 27.88 -7.16
C VAL A 105 -5.07 26.47 -7.61
N VAL A 106 -4.54 25.47 -6.89
CA VAL A 106 -4.70 24.08 -7.27
C VAL A 106 -5.51 23.33 -6.22
N PHE A 107 -6.59 22.71 -6.67
CA PHE A 107 -7.35 21.74 -5.90
C PHE A 107 -6.99 20.33 -6.37
N SER A 108 -6.75 19.44 -5.43
CA SER A 108 -6.52 18.03 -5.71
C SER A 108 -7.60 17.18 -5.10
N PHE A 109 -8.08 16.21 -5.86
CA PHE A 109 -8.93 15.14 -5.38
C PHE A 109 -8.13 13.84 -5.50
N VAL A 110 -7.82 13.24 -4.35
CA VAL A 110 -7.16 11.93 -4.29
C VAL A 110 -8.25 10.88 -4.33
N ARG A 111 -8.14 9.96 -5.25
CA ARG A 111 -9.08 8.85 -5.38
C ARG A 111 -9.14 8.06 -4.07
N PRO A 112 -10.36 7.70 -3.59
CA PRO A 112 -10.50 6.71 -2.52
C PRO A 112 -9.95 5.33 -2.95
N ASP A 113 -9.98 4.38 -2.05
CA ASP A 113 -9.40 3.05 -2.26
C ASP A 113 -10.03 2.27 -3.44
N GLU A 114 -11.29 2.56 -3.73
CA GLU A 114 -12.04 1.96 -4.84
C GLU A 114 -11.90 2.77 -6.12
N LEU A 115 -12.15 2.15 -7.28
CA LEU A 115 -12.20 2.82 -8.56
C LEU A 115 -13.29 3.90 -8.56
N LEU A 116 -13.04 5.02 -9.24
CA LEU A 116 -14.08 6.01 -9.44
C LEU A 116 -15.18 5.43 -10.31
N PRO A 117 -16.47 5.57 -9.93
CA PRO A 117 -17.59 5.19 -10.80
C PRO A 117 -17.48 5.90 -12.15
N ARG A 118 -17.81 5.21 -13.23
CA ARG A 118 -17.96 5.86 -14.54
C ARG A 118 -19.14 6.82 -14.52
N GLY A 119 -19.00 7.94 -15.21
CA GLY A 119 -20.08 8.93 -15.29
C GLY A 119 -19.61 10.37 -15.46
N ASP A 120 -20.55 11.26 -15.20
CA ASP A 120 -20.39 12.70 -15.33
C ASP A 120 -20.05 13.32 -13.98
N TYR A 121 -19.04 14.19 -13.99
CA TYR A 121 -18.51 14.86 -12.81
C TYR A 121 -18.40 16.37 -13.06
N GLN A 122 -18.31 17.15 -11.98
CA GLN A 122 -17.96 18.55 -12.07
C GLN A 122 -17.25 19.06 -10.81
N VAL A 123 -16.46 20.11 -10.99
CA VAL A 123 -15.98 20.95 -9.90
C VAL A 123 -16.71 22.27 -9.95
N LYS A 124 -17.43 22.63 -8.89
CA LYS A 124 -18.02 23.97 -8.73
C LYS A 124 -17.04 24.86 -7.99
N LEU A 125 -16.75 26.03 -8.57
CA LEU A 125 -15.82 27.02 -8.03
C LEU A 125 -16.56 28.22 -7.49
N TYR A 126 -16.16 28.65 -6.29
CA TYR A 126 -16.72 29.81 -5.62
C TYR A 126 -15.59 30.73 -5.16
N LEU A 127 -15.69 32.02 -5.46
CA LEU A 127 -14.80 33.04 -4.94
C LEU A 127 -15.56 33.84 -3.87
N ASP A 128 -15.04 33.87 -2.64
CA ASP A 128 -15.67 34.53 -1.50
C ASP A 128 -17.16 34.10 -1.35
N ASP A 129 -17.40 32.80 -1.41
CA ASP A 129 -18.70 32.11 -1.34
C ASP A 129 -19.67 32.42 -2.48
N LYS A 130 -19.27 33.20 -3.47
CA LYS A 130 -20.06 33.44 -4.69
C LYS A 130 -19.68 32.44 -5.76
N PHE A 131 -20.68 31.74 -6.30
CA PHE A 131 -20.47 30.82 -7.43
C PHE A 131 -19.90 31.59 -8.62
N VAL A 132 -18.83 31.04 -9.22
CA VAL A 132 -18.17 31.61 -10.40
C VAL A 132 -18.40 30.76 -11.63
N GLN A 133 -18.03 29.47 -11.56
CA GLN A 133 -18.21 28.54 -12.68
C GLN A 133 -18.18 27.09 -12.25
N SER A 134 -18.62 26.22 -13.15
CA SER A 134 -18.42 24.76 -13.07
C SER A 134 -17.39 24.31 -14.11
N VAL A 135 -16.58 23.35 -13.73
CA VAL A 135 -15.62 22.68 -14.62
C VAL A 135 -16.06 21.22 -14.75
N PRO A 136 -16.72 20.84 -15.84
CA PRO A 136 -17.16 19.47 -16.06
C PRO A 136 -15.99 18.59 -16.43
N PHE A 137 -16.10 17.29 -16.09
CA PHE A 137 -15.21 16.23 -16.57
C PHE A 137 -15.94 14.88 -16.54
N TYR A 138 -15.35 13.89 -17.19
CA TYR A 138 -15.94 12.57 -17.36
C TYR A 138 -14.98 11.51 -16.86
N VAL A 139 -15.52 10.51 -16.19
CA VAL A 139 -14.80 9.28 -15.89
C VAL A 139 -15.40 8.19 -16.76
N GLN A 140 -14.62 7.69 -17.73
CA GLN A 140 -15.11 6.72 -18.71
C GLN A 140 -13.98 5.77 -19.16
N GLY A 141 -14.36 4.73 -19.90
CA GLY A 141 -13.42 3.69 -20.29
C GLY A 141 -13.26 2.61 -19.23
N GLN A 142 -12.36 1.70 -19.47
CA GLN A 142 -11.92 0.70 -18.48
C GLN A 142 -10.69 1.21 -17.76
N ALA A 143 -10.59 0.91 -16.47
CA ALA A 143 -9.31 1.05 -15.77
C ALA A 143 -8.24 0.28 -16.54
N ALA A 144 -7.04 0.84 -16.66
CA ALA A 144 -5.93 0.10 -17.21
C ALA A 144 -5.66 -1.11 -16.29
N ALA A 145 -5.48 -2.28 -16.90
CA ALA A 145 -5.08 -3.45 -16.11
C ALA A 145 -3.75 -3.16 -15.43
N SER A 146 -3.62 -3.55 -14.17
CA SER A 146 -2.37 -3.40 -13.44
C SER A 146 -1.24 -4.15 -14.16
N ALA A 147 -0.11 -3.48 -14.34
CA ALA A 147 1.14 -4.07 -14.82
C ALA A 147 1.92 -4.76 -13.69
N ALA A 148 1.35 -4.84 -12.49
CA ALA A 148 1.98 -5.48 -11.35
C ALA A 148 2.32 -6.94 -11.64
N THR A 149 3.54 -7.30 -11.29
CA THR A 149 4.05 -8.66 -11.30
C THR A 149 4.54 -9.03 -9.91
N LEU A 150 4.41 -10.31 -9.57
CA LEU A 150 4.88 -10.87 -8.33
C LEU A 150 6.01 -11.87 -8.62
N SER A 151 7.14 -11.70 -7.94
CA SER A 151 8.27 -12.62 -7.96
C SER A 151 8.68 -13.00 -6.55
N ASP A 152 9.58 -13.99 -6.42
CA ASP A 152 10.14 -14.45 -5.14
C ASP A 152 9.06 -14.74 -4.07
N ALA A 153 7.85 -15.08 -4.54
CA ALA A 153 6.75 -15.39 -3.65
C ALA A 153 7.02 -16.70 -2.90
N THR A 154 6.90 -16.63 -1.58
CA THR A 154 7.20 -17.81 -0.72
C THR A 154 6.36 -17.80 0.54
N MET A 155 6.05 -19.01 1.02
CA MET A 155 5.57 -19.22 2.36
C MET A 155 6.74 -19.16 3.33
N CYS A 156 6.56 -18.61 4.53
CA CYS A 156 7.65 -18.43 5.50
C CYS A 156 7.16 -18.46 6.95
N ALA A 157 8.10 -18.75 7.86
CA ALA A 157 7.85 -18.82 9.28
C ALA A 157 7.86 -17.45 10.00
N GLY A 158 8.18 -16.37 9.28
CA GLY A 158 8.20 -15.01 9.76
C GLY A 158 8.51 -14.03 8.63
N ILE A 159 8.37 -12.76 8.91
CA ILE A 159 8.68 -11.67 7.98
C ILE A 159 9.55 -10.61 8.68
N ASP A 160 10.41 -9.98 7.92
CA ASP A 160 11.07 -8.74 8.31
C ASP A 160 10.01 -7.63 8.37
N GLN A 161 9.78 -7.09 9.54
CA GLN A 161 8.72 -6.11 9.79
C GLN A 161 9.00 -4.73 9.15
N LEU A 162 10.25 -4.43 8.80
CA LEU A 162 10.61 -3.20 8.11
C LEU A 162 10.36 -3.29 6.61
N THR A 163 10.72 -4.40 6.00
CA THR A 163 10.78 -4.53 4.54
C THR A 163 9.72 -5.47 3.97
N GLY A 164 9.08 -6.29 4.80
CA GLY A 164 8.16 -7.34 4.37
C GLY A 164 8.85 -8.58 3.77
N LYS A 165 10.20 -8.64 3.76
CA LYS A 165 10.96 -9.80 3.25
C LYS A 165 10.71 -11.05 4.06
N PRO A 166 10.75 -12.24 3.42
CA PRO A 166 10.55 -13.49 4.14
C PRO A 166 11.74 -13.81 5.06
N LEU A 167 11.44 -14.29 6.24
CA LEU A 167 12.39 -14.96 7.14
C LEU A 167 12.07 -16.43 7.15
N THR A 168 13.07 -17.29 7.00
CA THR A 168 12.94 -18.74 7.07
C THR A 168 11.81 -19.29 6.16
N SER A 169 12.07 -19.36 4.86
CA SER A 169 11.12 -19.94 3.89
C SER A 169 10.85 -21.41 4.20
N THR A 170 9.57 -21.80 4.16
CA THR A 170 9.12 -23.17 4.39
C THR A 170 7.76 -23.42 3.77
N THR A 171 7.45 -24.65 3.45
CA THR A 171 6.11 -25.09 3.00
C THR A 171 5.43 -26.03 4.00
N ILE A 172 6.06 -26.28 5.14
CA ILE A 172 5.52 -27.15 6.19
C ILE A 172 5.44 -26.36 7.48
N PHE A 173 4.27 -26.36 8.10
CA PHE A 173 4.00 -25.58 9.31
C PHE A 173 3.42 -26.47 10.42
N PRO A 174 3.75 -26.21 11.69
CA PRO A 174 3.12 -26.89 12.80
C PRO A 174 1.68 -26.40 13.01
N SER A 175 0.80 -27.30 13.42
CA SER A 175 -0.62 -26.98 13.63
C SER A 175 -0.87 -26.00 14.77
N ASP A 176 0.07 -25.84 15.68
CA ASP A 176 0.03 -24.91 16.81
C ASP A 176 0.78 -23.60 16.54
N ALA A 177 1.20 -23.33 15.30
CA ALA A 177 1.75 -22.04 14.93
C ALA A 177 0.76 -20.91 15.20
N SER A 178 1.23 -19.81 15.76
CA SER A 178 0.40 -18.62 15.98
C SER A 178 0.02 -17.92 14.68
N SER A 179 0.89 -17.99 13.67
CA SER A 179 0.67 -17.42 12.33
C SER A 179 1.52 -18.11 11.28
N ILE A 180 0.97 -18.19 10.08
CA ILE A 180 1.65 -18.60 8.85
C ILE A 180 1.76 -17.37 7.96
N TYR A 181 2.93 -17.15 7.36
CA TYR A 181 3.22 -15.95 6.57
C TYR A 181 3.47 -16.29 5.11
N CYS A 182 3.18 -15.32 4.26
CA CYS A 182 3.59 -15.29 2.87
C CYS A 182 4.22 -13.94 2.58
N SER A 183 5.26 -13.92 1.76
CA SER A 183 5.89 -12.71 1.25
C SER A 183 6.09 -12.84 -0.25
N ALA A 184 5.95 -11.71 -0.97
CA ALA A 184 6.21 -11.63 -2.40
C ALA A 184 6.83 -10.29 -2.76
N LYS A 185 7.77 -10.29 -3.70
CA LYS A 185 8.33 -9.08 -4.29
C LYS A 185 7.37 -8.55 -5.35
N VAL A 186 7.10 -7.24 -5.31
CA VAL A 186 6.20 -6.56 -6.26
C VAL A 186 7.02 -5.71 -7.22
N SER A 187 6.69 -5.76 -8.49
CA SER A 187 7.29 -4.93 -9.54
C SER A 187 6.23 -4.45 -10.52
N GLY A 188 6.43 -3.29 -11.15
CA GLY A 188 5.52 -2.72 -12.15
C GLY A 188 4.17 -2.24 -11.60
N ALA A 189 3.95 -2.31 -10.29
CA ALA A 189 2.73 -1.87 -9.66
C ALA A 189 2.65 -0.34 -9.57
N GLN A 190 1.44 0.18 -9.69
CA GLN A 190 1.12 1.55 -9.32
C GLN A 190 0.90 1.66 -7.81
N PHE A 191 1.03 2.88 -7.27
CA PHE A 191 0.85 3.13 -5.83
C PHE A 191 -0.53 2.68 -5.31
N SER A 192 -1.56 2.77 -6.14
CA SER A 192 -2.94 2.41 -5.83
C SER A 192 -3.27 0.92 -6.02
N ASP A 193 -2.38 0.16 -6.64
CA ASP A 193 -2.63 -1.26 -6.91
C ASP A 193 -2.77 -2.05 -5.61
N GLN A 194 -3.61 -3.06 -5.66
CA GLN A 194 -3.84 -3.96 -4.53
C GLN A 194 -3.47 -5.39 -4.92
N VAL A 195 -2.81 -6.05 -3.99
CA VAL A 195 -2.62 -7.50 -4.08
C VAL A 195 -3.58 -8.16 -3.10
N LYS A 196 -4.42 -9.04 -3.61
CA LYS A 196 -5.37 -9.85 -2.85
C LYS A 196 -4.74 -11.20 -2.55
N VAL A 197 -4.88 -11.69 -1.33
CA VAL A 197 -4.50 -13.03 -0.92
C VAL A 197 -5.72 -13.87 -0.62
N ARG A 198 -5.73 -15.10 -1.07
CA ARG A 198 -6.76 -16.10 -0.75
C ARG A 198 -6.12 -17.34 -0.16
N TRP A 199 -6.57 -17.71 1.04
CA TRP A 199 -6.16 -18.93 1.74
C TRP A 199 -7.21 -20.00 1.55
N THR A 200 -6.80 -21.19 1.12
CA THR A 200 -7.69 -22.31 0.81
C THR A 200 -7.23 -23.55 1.53
N TYR A 201 -8.12 -24.20 2.28
CA TYR A 201 -7.93 -25.54 2.79
C TYR A 201 -8.30 -26.53 1.67
N LEU A 202 -7.35 -27.34 1.22
CA LEU A 202 -7.55 -28.28 0.14
C LEU A 202 -8.12 -29.60 0.63
N SER A 203 -7.46 -30.23 1.60
CA SER A 203 -7.86 -31.52 2.18
C SER A 203 -7.10 -31.80 3.48
N GLY A 204 -7.57 -32.74 4.28
CA GLY A 204 -6.90 -33.19 5.50
C GLY A 204 -7.86 -33.69 6.57
N GLU A 205 -7.61 -33.33 7.83
CA GLU A 205 -8.36 -33.87 8.98
C GLU A 205 -9.82 -33.42 9.06
N LEU A 206 -10.19 -32.31 8.39
CA LEU A 206 -11.60 -31.88 8.36
C LEU A 206 -12.40 -32.76 7.42
N THR A 207 -13.13 -33.71 7.97
CA THR A 207 -13.92 -34.68 7.21
C THR A 207 -14.98 -33.99 6.33
N GLY A 208 -14.98 -34.32 5.03
CA GLY A 208 -15.96 -33.77 4.08
C GLY A 208 -15.68 -32.33 3.61
N VAL A 209 -14.57 -31.71 4.04
CA VAL A 209 -14.16 -30.38 3.61
C VAL A 209 -13.06 -30.50 2.57
N LYS A 210 -13.31 -29.97 1.36
CA LYS A 210 -12.34 -29.88 0.26
C LYS A 210 -12.43 -28.53 -0.40
N ASP A 211 -11.30 -28.00 -0.88
CA ASP A 211 -11.18 -26.77 -1.67
C ASP A 211 -11.94 -25.58 -1.09
N ARG A 212 -11.90 -25.46 0.23
CA ARG A 212 -12.66 -24.43 0.97
C ARG A 212 -11.81 -23.19 1.19
N LYS A 213 -12.27 -22.05 0.65
CA LYS A 213 -11.73 -20.74 1.04
C LYS A 213 -11.94 -20.50 2.53
N ILE A 214 -10.85 -20.25 3.28
CA ILE A 214 -10.84 -20.03 4.73
C ILE A 214 -10.62 -18.57 5.10
N ALA A 215 -9.86 -17.82 4.29
CA ALA A 215 -9.66 -16.39 4.48
C ALA A 215 -9.35 -15.71 3.14
N GLU A 216 -9.60 -14.40 3.11
CA GLU A 216 -9.23 -13.52 2.00
C GLU A 216 -8.98 -12.12 2.56
N SER A 217 -7.94 -11.47 2.09
CA SER A 217 -7.62 -10.08 2.43
C SER A 217 -6.89 -9.43 1.27
N ALA A 218 -6.75 -8.10 1.31
CA ALA A 218 -6.00 -7.35 0.30
C ALA A 218 -5.10 -6.31 0.98
N VAL A 219 -3.97 -6.03 0.34
CA VAL A 219 -3.00 -5.02 0.78
C VAL A 219 -2.68 -4.11 -0.40
N LYS A 220 -2.68 -2.81 -0.18
CA LYS A 220 -2.20 -1.83 -1.15
C LYS A 220 -0.68 -1.93 -1.28
N VAL A 221 -0.20 -1.79 -2.51
CA VAL A 221 1.24 -1.83 -2.78
C VAL A 221 1.96 -0.61 -2.21
N GLU A 222 1.42 0.60 -2.39
CA GLU A 222 1.93 1.86 -1.81
C GLU A 222 3.43 2.09 -2.02
N GLY A 223 3.96 1.61 -3.14
CA GLY A 223 5.40 1.72 -3.46
C GLY A 223 6.30 0.75 -2.68
N ARG A 224 5.76 -0.21 -1.96
CA ARG A 224 6.54 -1.25 -1.26
C ARG A 224 7.21 -2.19 -2.25
N GLU A 225 8.44 -2.56 -1.97
CA GLU A 225 9.15 -3.58 -2.75
C GLU A 225 8.63 -4.99 -2.44
N TYR A 226 8.27 -5.25 -1.18
CA TYR A 226 7.68 -6.51 -0.73
C TYR A 226 6.33 -6.27 -0.08
N ILE A 227 5.42 -7.18 -0.35
CA ILE A 227 4.15 -7.30 0.36
C ILE A 227 4.16 -8.61 1.15
N SER A 228 3.51 -8.58 2.30
CA SER A 228 3.42 -9.76 3.15
C SER A 228 2.01 -9.92 3.69
N PHE A 229 1.63 -11.16 3.90
CA PHE A 229 0.35 -11.55 4.46
C PHE A 229 0.58 -12.54 5.58
N SER A 230 -0.28 -12.50 6.58
CA SER A 230 -0.31 -13.49 7.64
C SER A 230 -1.71 -14.03 7.83
N PHE A 231 -1.78 -15.28 8.24
CA PHE A 231 -3.01 -15.92 8.63
C PHE A 231 -2.76 -16.71 9.92
N GLY A 232 -3.60 -16.50 10.92
CA GLY A 232 -3.55 -17.18 12.19
C GLY A 232 -4.91 -17.81 12.55
N PRO A 233 -4.94 -18.87 13.37
CA PRO A 233 -6.17 -19.43 13.89
C PRO A 233 -6.80 -18.42 14.89
N LYS A 234 -8.06 -18.63 15.23
CA LYS A 234 -8.68 -17.88 16.34
C LYS A 234 -7.97 -18.23 17.65
N ALA A 235 -7.95 -17.28 18.58
CA ALA A 235 -7.32 -17.48 19.89
C ALA A 235 -7.74 -18.81 20.54
N GLY A 236 -6.77 -19.60 20.96
CA GLY A 236 -6.96 -20.92 21.56
C GLY A 236 -7.33 -22.05 20.60
N GLN A 237 -7.31 -21.81 19.28
CA GLN A 237 -7.51 -22.85 18.27
C GLN A 237 -6.19 -23.21 17.58
N LEU A 238 -6.14 -24.38 17.00
CA LEU A 238 -5.04 -24.87 16.17
C LEU A 238 -5.44 -24.75 14.70
N PHE A 239 -4.46 -24.71 13.82
CA PHE A 239 -4.69 -24.94 12.40
C PHE A 239 -5.11 -26.39 12.18
N PRO A 240 -6.17 -26.66 11.41
CA PRO A 240 -6.46 -28.01 10.95
C PRO A 240 -5.28 -28.58 10.17
N ARG A 241 -4.90 -29.81 10.45
CA ARG A 241 -3.83 -30.49 9.70
C ARG A 241 -4.31 -30.87 8.32
N GLY A 242 -3.43 -30.72 7.33
CA GLY A 242 -3.75 -31.03 5.94
C GLY A 242 -3.01 -30.17 4.96
N ASP A 243 -3.47 -30.23 3.72
CA ASP A 243 -2.93 -29.49 2.59
C ASP A 243 -3.71 -28.21 2.35
N TYR A 244 -2.99 -27.18 2.00
CA TYR A 244 -3.49 -25.81 1.78
C TYR A 244 -2.90 -25.23 0.52
N SER A 245 -3.53 -24.20 0.00
CA SER A 245 -2.94 -23.30 -0.99
C SER A 245 -3.17 -21.84 -0.64
N LEU A 246 -2.24 -21.00 -1.04
CA LEU A 246 -2.35 -19.56 -1.00
C LEU A 246 -2.27 -19.01 -2.42
N GLY A 247 -3.35 -18.35 -2.88
CA GLY A 247 -3.36 -17.64 -4.16
C GLY A 247 -3.12 -16.14 -3.95
N LEU A 248 -2.25 -15.54 -4.76
CA LEU A 248 -2.04 -14.09 -4.84
C LEU A 248 -2.62 -13.57 -6.15
N TYR A 249 -3.44 -12.51 -6.06
CA TYR A 249 -4.22 -11.96 -7.17
C TYR A 249 -3.97 -10.47 -7.33
N VAL A 250 -3.93 -10.02 -8.57
CA VAL A 250 -4.00 -8.60 -8.94
C VAL A 250 -5.11 -8.48 -10.00
N ASP A 251 -6.04 -7.55 -9.84
CA ASP A 251 -7.21 -7.39 -10.72
C ASP A 251 -7.98 -8.71 -10.93
N ASP A 252 -8.21 -9.45 -9.84
CA ASP A 252 -8.82 -10.78 -9.80
C ASP A 252 -8.13 -11.88 -10.65
N ARG A 253 -6.98 -11.55 -11.23
CA ARG A 253 -6.11 -12.50 -11.94
C ARG A 253 -5.14 -13.14 -10.96
N GLU A 254 -5.17 -14.47 -10.85
CA GLU A 254 -4.18 -15.23 -10.08
C GLU A 254 -2.80 -15.14 -10.73
N LEU A 255 -1.83 -14.58 -10.02
CA LEU A 255 -0.45 -14.46 -10.46
C LEU A 255 0.44 -15.55 -9.86
N VAL A 256 0.13 -15.99 -8.64
CA VAL A 256 0.94 -16.97 -7.89
C VAL A 256 0.02 -17.88 -7.12
N ASN A 257 0.37 -19.17 -7.07
CA ASN A 257 -0.25 -20.16 -6.20
C ASN A 257 0.85 -20.89 -5.42
N LEU A 258 0.77 -20.88 -4.09
CA LEU A 258 1.76 -21.45 -3.18
C LEU A 258 1.11 -22.59 -2.38
N PRO A 259 1.41 -23.85 -2.66
CA PRO A 259 0.98 -24.96 -1.84
C PRO A 259 1.79 -25.02 -0.54
N PHE A 260 1.15 -25.43 0.55
CA PHE A 260 1.78 -25.70 1.83
C PHE A 260 1.00 -26.75 2.62
N THR A 261 1.64 -27.34 3.63
CA THR A 261 1.06 -28.38 4.46
C THR A 261 1.15 -28.00 5.93
N VAL A 262 0.10 -28.25 6.68
CA VAL A 262 0.07 -28.13 8.14
C VAL A 262 0.11 -29.55 8.75
N VAL A 263 1.06 -29.77 9.65
CA VAL A 263 1.30 -31.08 10.31
C VAL A 263 1.24 -30.96 11.82
N ALA A 264 1.22 -32.08 12.53
CA ALA A 264 1.38 -32.04 13.99
C ALA A 264 2.79 -31.51 14.36
N PRO A 265 2.95 -30.78 15.47
CA PRO A 265 4.25 -30.27 15.91
C PRO A 265 5.33 -31.34 16.01
N ALA A 266 4.96 -32.56 16.41
CA ALA A 266 5.88 -33.70 16.51
C ALA A 266 6.37 -34.20 15.13
N ASP A 267 5.63 -33.91 14.05
CA ASP A 267 5.97 -34.37 12.69
C ASP A 267 6.88 -33.35 11.95
N ILE A 268 7.11 -32.16 12.53
CA ILE A 268 8.06 -31.18 11.99
C ILE A 268 9.46 -31.75 12.01
N GLN A 269 10.12 -31.74 10.86
CA GLN A 269 11.54 -32.11 10.81
C GLN A 269 12.34 -30.97 11.47
N GLY A 270 12.95 -31.28 12.60
CA GLY A 270 13.65 -30.30 13.42
C GLY A 270 15.15 -30.20 13.13
N PRO A 271 15.82 -29.18 13.70
CA PRO A 271 15.20 -28.06 14.41
C PRO A 271 14.57 -27.03 13.44
N TYR A 272 13.35 -26.62 13.71
CA TYR A 272 12.62 -25.62 12.95
C TYR A 272 12.37 -24.39 13.82
N VAL A 273 12.63 -23.18 13.30
CA VAL A 273 12.47 -21.91 14.00
C VAL A 273 11.32 -21.13 13.41
N SER A 274 10.42 -20.67 14.26
CA SER A 274 9.27 -19.85 13.88
C SER A 274 8.96 -18.78 14.95
N GLU A 275 7.88 -18.03 14.72
CA GLU A 275 7.35 -17.05 15.66
C GLU A 275 8.39 -16.02 16.11
N MET A 276 9.27 -15.65 15.18
CA MET A 276 10.31 -14.67 15.43
C MET A 276 9.74 -13.27 15.41
N ALA A 277 9.93 -12.53 16.48
CA ALA A 277 9.54 -11.12 16.56
C ALA A 277 10.56 -10.30 17.34
N ILE A 278 10.76 -9.06 16.90
CA ILE A 278 11.49 -8.03 17.66
C ILE A 278 10.47 -6.97 18.06
N PHE A 279 10.45 -6.64 19.34
CA PHE A 279 9.46 -5.75 19.89
C PHE A 279 9.96 -5.00 21.13
N THR A 280 9.26 -3.94 21.49
CA THR A 280 9.34 -3.31 22.81
C THR A 280 7.93 -3.22 23.40
N TYR A 281 7.84 -3.00 24.70
CA TYR A 281 6.55 -2.77 25.33
C TYR A 281 6.17 -1.29 25.25
N LYS A 282 4.90 -1.00 24.96
CA LYS A 282 4.36 0.36 24.91
C LYS A 282 4.04 0.90 26.32
N ASP A 283 3.81 0.02 27.25
CA ASP A 283 3.42 0.36 28.62
C ASP A 283 4.33 -0.30 29.66
N LYS A 284 4.32 0.28 30.88
CA LYS A 284 5.10 -0.25 32.01
C LYS A 284 4.57 -1.58 32.54
N GLU A 285 3.32 -1.91 32.24
CA GLU A 285 2.67 -3.16 32.67
C GLU A 285 2.96 -4.31 31.70
N LYS A 286 3.69 -4.03 30.61
CA LYS A 286 4.10 -5.02 29.58
C LYS A 286 2.91 -5.74 28.92
N LYS A 287 1.77 -5.07 28.78
CA LYS A 287 0.56 -5.63 28.19
C LYS A 287 0.46 -5.39 26.69
N GLU A 288 1.02 -4.29 26.21
CA GLU A 288 0.94 -3.91 24.79
C GLU A 288 2.33 -3.88 24.17
N VAL A 289 2.51 -4.61 23.06
CA VAL A 289 3.76 -4.67 22.31
C VAL A 289 3.79 -3.68 21.16
N ASN A 290 4.97 -3.17 20.86
CA ASN A 290 5.27 -2.41 19.65
C ASN A 290 6.28 -3.21 18.82
N ALA A 291 5.81 -3.88 17.77
CA ALA A 291 6.56 -4.75 16.89
C ALA A 291 6.68 -4.13 15.48
N THR A 292 7.34 -2.98 15.38
CA THR A 292 7.48 -2.24 14.10
C THR A 292 8.81 -2.49 13.40
N GLY A 293 9.75 -3.19 14.04
CA GLY A 293 11.11 -3.37 13.55
C GLY A 293 11.97 -2.10 13.56
N ALA A 294 11.41 -0.96 14.01
CA ALA A 294 12.12 0.32 14.17
C ALA A 294 11.90 0.89 15.58
N PHE A 295 12.96 1.31 16.23
CA PHE A 295 12.94 1.73 17.64
C PHE A 295 13.67 3.07 17.83
N PRO A 296 13.18 3.94 18.72
CA PRO A 296 13.90 5.14 19.15
C PRO A 296 15.24 4.82 19.82
N VAL A 297 16.23 5.72 19.71
CA VAL A 297 17.55 5.56 20.33
C VAL A 297 17.50 5.43 21.86
N ASP A 298 16.51 6.03 22.50
CA ASP A 298 16.30 6.02 23.95
C ASP A 298 15.44 4.86 24.45
N THR A 299 15.09 3.91 23.58
CA THR A 299 14.39 2.69 23.97
C THR A 299 15.16 1.97 25.07
N SER A 300 14.49 1.64 26.18
CA SER A 300 15.14 1.03 27.34
C SER A 300 15.48 -0.45 27.13
N GLU A 301 14.57 -1.18 26.46
CA GLU A 301 14.65 -2.62 26.24
C GLU A 301 14.14 -2.97 24.85
N ILE A 302 14.89 -3.77 24.12
CA ILE A 302 14.45 -4.41 22.85
C ILE A 302 14.41 -5.90 23.11
N ASN A 303 13.26 -6.51 22.83
CA ASN A 303 13.01 -7.93 23.06
C ASN A 303 13.04 -8.67 21.73
N PHE A 304 13.61 -9.87 21.75
CA PHE A 304 13.52 -10.84 20.67
C PHE A 304 12.88 -12.12 21.20
N THR A 305 11.86 -12.61 20.52
CA THR A 305 11.25 -13.91 20.80
C THR A 305 11.37 -14.83 19.59
N ALA A 306 11.46 -16.12 19.87
CA ALA A 306 11.43 -17.18 18.86
C ALA A 306 10.91 -18.48 19.48
N ARG A 307 10.29 -19.33 18.65
CA ARG A 307 9.90 -20.69 19.01
C ARG A 307 10.67 -21.69 18.18
N ILE A 308 11.27 -22.67 18.84
CA ILE A 308 12.05 -23.72 18.22
C ILE A 308 11.28 -25.04 18.38
N TYR A 309 11.14 -25.80 17.30
CA TYR A 309 10.51 -27.12 17.31
C TYR A 309 11.56 -28.23 17.12
N ASN A 310 11.39 -29.27 17.90
CA ASN A 310 12.08 -30.54 17.75
C ASN A 310 13.62 -30.42 17.68
N ALA A 311 14.20 -29.54 18.52
CA ALA A 311 15.64 -29.47 18.66
C ALA A 311 16.18 -30.81 19.19
N PRO A 312 17.27 -31.39 18.65
CA PRO A 312 17.96 -32.51 19.22
C PRO A 312 18.33 -32.28 20.69
N THR A 313 18.54 -33.38 21.41
CA THR A 313 18.95 -33.29 22.82
C THR A 313 20.29 -32.57 22.94
N ASN A 314 20.38 -31.62 23.87
CA ASN A 314 21.54 -30.77 24.13
C ASN A 314 21.97 -29.89 22.94
N THR A 315 21.03 -29.41 22.09
CA THR A 315 21.33 -28.42 21.05
C THR A 315 21.84 -27.14 21.70
N GLU A 316 23.01 -26.66 21.30
CA GLU A 316 23.53 -25.33 21.68
C GLU A 316 22.75 -24.25 20.89
N MET A 317 22.07 -23.36 21.61
CA MET A 317 21.42 -22.21 21.03
C MET A 317 22.18 -20.95 21.39
N ASN A 318 22.49 -20.12 20.39
CA ASN A 318 23.19 -18.88 20.55
C ASN A 318 22.43 -17.73 19.91
N ILE A 319 22.10 -16.70 20.67
CA ILE A 319 21.44 -15.46 20.19
C ILE A 319 22.45 -14.34 20.21
N GLN A 320 22.72 -13.77 19.05
CA GLN A 320 23.67 -12.70 18.85
C GLN A 320 22.99 -11.41 18.45
N TRP A 321 23.23 -10.32 19.19
CA TRP A 321 22.80 -8.97 18.90
C TRP A 321 23.93 -8.21 18.22
N ILE A 322 23.75 -7.80 16.99
CA ILE A 322 24.81 -7.23 16.14
C ILE A 322 24.36 -5.88 15.61
N ILE A 323 25.21 -4.85 15.69
CA ILE A 323 25.09 -3.63 14.87
C ILE A 323 25.62 -4.01 13.49
N ALA A 324 24.72 -4.13 12.51
CA ALA A 324 25.09 -4.49 11.14
C ALA A 324 25.76 -3.31 10.42
N SER A 325 25.25 -2.10 10.63
CA SER A 325 25.86 -0.86 10.18
C SER A 325 25.38 0.30 11.06
N SER A 326 26.29 1.19 11.44
CA SER A 326 25.96 2.36 12.23
C SER A 326 25.93 3.62 11.36
N ASP A 327 25.04 4.57 11.70
CA ASP A 327 25.05 5.92 11.12
C ASP A 327 26.24 6.74 11.68
N GLU A 328 26.92 6.22 12.72
CA GLU A 328 28.14 6.78 13.31
C GLU A 328 29.37 6.06 12.72
N ALA A 329 30.39 6.80 12.38
CA ALA A 329 31.58 6.25 11.73
C ALA A 329 32.29 5.19 12.60
N GLY A 330 32.56 4.02 12.05
CA GLY A 330 33.47 3.01 12.59
C GLY A 330 32.84 1.90 13.43
N VAL A 331 31.50 1.76 13.43
CA VAL A 331 30.81 0.67 14.15
C VAL A 331 29.97 -0.14 13.18
N ASP A 332 30.61 -1.07 12.48
CA ASP A 332 29.96 -2.02 11.57
C ASP A 332 30.25 -3.47 11.96
N ASN A 333 29.27 -4.34 11.80
CA ASN A 333 29.36 -5.76 12.18
C ASN A 333 29.84 -5.98 13.63
N TYR A 334 29.38 -5.14 14.55
CA TYR A 334 29.81 -5.17 15.95
C TYR A 334 28.87 -6.04 16.77
N LEU A 335 29.44 -7.09 17.39
CA LEU A 335 28.72 -7.95 18.34
C LEU A 335 28.52 -7.21 19.67
N MET A 336 27.28 -6.81 19.96
CA MET A 336 26.93 -6.11 21.19
C MET A 336 26.73 -7.06 22.37
N LYS A 337 26.05 -8.17 22.13
CA LYS A 337 25.66 -9.12 23.17
C LYS A 337 25.47 -10.51 22.56
N GLU A 338 25.81 -11.51 23.35
CA GLU A 338 25.60 -12.91 23.05
C GLU A 338 24.88 -13.59 24.23
N ASN A 339 23.89 -14.43 23.94
CA ASN A 339 23.19 -15.24 24.93
C ASN A 339 23.24 -16.71 24.49
N LYS A 340 23.78 -17.58 25.35
CA LYS A 340 23.92 -19.01 25.08
C LYS A 340 23.01 -19.84 25.99
N TYR A 341 22.34 -20.80 25.40
CA TYR A 341 21.42 -21.71 26.08
C TYR A 341 21.64 -23.14 25.55
N THR A 342 21.24 -24.09 26.35
CA THR A 342 21.11 -25.49 25.88
C THR A 342 19.63 -25.85 25.88
N ILE A 343 19.14 -26.33 24.76
CA ILE A 343 17.71 -26.64 24.56
C ILE A 343 17.54 -28.11 24.13
N THR A 344 16.33 -28.63 24.32
CA THR A 344 15.97 -30.00 23.90
C THR A 344 14.48 -30.00 23.54
N GLY A 345 14.12 -30.51 22.36
CA GLY A 345 12.75 -30.62 21.93
C GLY A 345 12.16 -29.27 21.46
N THR A 346 10.93 -28.98 21.84
CA THR A 346 10.27 -27.74 21.51
C THR A 346 10.40 -26.76 22.67
N ASP A 347 10.86 -25.55 22.38
CA ASP A 347 11.08 -24.50 23.38
C ASP A 347 10.70 -23.13 22.82
N GLU A 348 10.32 -22.21 23.70
CA GLU A 348 10.02 -20.81 23.39
C GLU A 348 10.89 -19.94 24.25
N LEU A 349 11.54 -18.96 23.64
CA LEU A 349 12.42 -18.06 24.37
C LEU A 349 12.07 -16.60 24.11
N THR A 350 12.38 -15.77 25.10
CA THR A 350 12.45 -14.32 24.93
C THR A 350 13.77 -13.85 25.52
N VAL A 351 14.56 -13.15 24.72
CA VAL A 351 15.82 -12.53 25.15
C VAL A 351 15.74 -11.02 25.03
N ILE A 352 16.47 -10.33 25.89
CA ILE A 352 16.35 -8.87 26.04
C ILE A 352 17.72 -8.23 25.79
N LEU A 353 17.74 -7.22 24.93
CA LEU A 353 18.83 -6.28 24.81
C LEU A 353 18.45 -5.03 25.61
N THR A 354 19.12 -4.80 26.73
CA THR A 354 18.89 -3.64 27.61
C THR A 354 19.85 -2.53 27.24
N ARG A 355 19.34 -1.32 27.15
CA ARG A 355 20.16 -0.12 26.96
C ARG A 355 21.05 0.11 28.18
N GLY A 356 22.28 0.49 27.95
CA GLY A 356 23.21 0.92 29.00
C GLY A 356 22.92 2.34 29.50
N LYS A 357 23.97 3.05 29.88
CA LYS A 357 23.87 4.46 30.29
C LYS A 357 23.64 5.38 29.11
N ASP A 358 24.20 5.01 27.94
CA ASP A 358 24.11 5.79 26.72
C ASP A 358 22.96 5.26 25.84
N ASN A 359 22.50 6.07 24.92
CA ASN A 359 21.50 5.67 23.92
C ASN A 359 22.06 4.58 22.99
N PHE A 360 21.17 3.78 22.40
CA PHE A 360 21.57 2.90 21.31
C PHE A 360 22.08 3.74 20.14
N PRO A 361 23.22 3.39 19.52
CA PRO A 361 23.67 4.02 18.28
C PRO A 361 22.60 3.94 17.19
N LYS A 362 22.43 5.00 16.41
CA LYS A 362 21.57 4.94 15.21
C LYS A 362 22.18 4.02 14.18
N GLY A 363 21.33 3.21 13.52
CA GLY A 363 21.81 2.30 12.49
C GLY A 363 20.92 1.08 12.30
N ASN A 364 21.42 0.16 11.49
CA ASN A 364 20.81 -1.12 11.21
C ASN A 364 21.38 -2.20 12.12
N TYR A 365 20.51 -3.02 12.65
CA TYR A 365 20.83 -4.08 13.59
C TYR A 365 20.30 -5.41 13.06
N VAL A 366 20.85 -6.50 13.57
CA VAL A 366 20.34 -7.85 13.31
C VAL A 366 20.47 -8.71 14.58
N VAL A 367 19.43 -9.47 14.88
CA VAL A 367 19.49 -10.57 15.83
C VAL A 367 19.67 -11.86 15.05
N LYS A 368 20.73 -12.58 15.35
CA LYS A 368 20.98 -13.92 14.77
C LYS A 368 20.65 -14.99 15.78
N LEU A 369 19.93 -16.02 15.34
CA LEU A 369 19.71 -17.24 16.09
C LEU A 369 20.50 -18.36 15.43
N LEU A 370 21.42 -18.93 16.19
CA LEU A 370 22.24 -20.08 15.76
C LEU A 370 21.86 -21.30 16.60
N LEU A 371 21.77 -22.46 15.96
CA LEU A 371 21.66 -23.75 16.62
C LEU A 371 22.88 -24.61 16.20
N ASP A 372 23.63 -25.13 17.18
CA ASP A 372 24.89 -25.86 16.97
C ASP A 372 25.82 -25.12 16.00
N ALA A 373 26.00 -23.80 16.24
CA ALA A 373 26.80 -22.88 15.45
C ALA A 373 26.26 -22.62 14.00
N GLN A 374 25.15 -23.20 13.60
CA GLN A 374 24.51 -22.94 12.31
C GLN A 374 23.46 -21.82 12.44
N GLU A 375 23.60 -20.76 11.64
CA GLU A 375 22.58 -19.71 11.56
C GLU A 375 21.27 -20.30 11.03
N LYS A 376 20.21 -20.19 11.81
CA LYS A 376 18.85 -20.61 11.46
C LYS A 376 17.94 -19.46 11.15
N ALA A 377 18.23 -18.30 11.73
CA ALA A 377 17.48 -17.08 11.47
C ALA A 377 18.34 -15.82 11.67
N ALA A 378 18.03 -14.80 10.90
CA ALA A 378 18.57 -13.46 11.07
C ALA A 378 17.40 -12.46 10.95
N VAL A 379 17.10 -11.76 12.02
CA VAL A 379 15.95 -10.83 12.09
C VAL A 379 16.48 -9.40 12.17
N PRO A 380 16.35 -8.61 11.09
CA PRO A 380 16.83 -7.24 11.06
C PRO A 380 15.89 -6.30 11.82
N PHE A 381 16.44 -5.23 12.34
CA PHE A 381 15.70 -4.10 12.90
C PHE A 381 16.53 -2.82 12.79
N ARG A 382 15.91 -1.66 13.02
CA ARG A 382 16.55 -0.35 12.96
C ARG A 382 16.40 0.42 14.26
N VAL A 383 17.45 1.15 14.63
CA VAL A 383 17.41 2.19 15.67
C VAL A 383 17.58 3.56 15.01
N GLN A 384 16.66 4.53 15.30
CA GLN A 384 16.57 5.83 14.62
C GLN A 384 16.20 6.99 15.54
#